data_50f46c629dac5907050634a658ec273b
#
_entry.id   50f46c629dac5907050634a658ec273b
#
_cell.length_a   1.000
_cell.length_b   1.000
_cell.length_c   1.000
_cell.angle_alpha   90.00
_cell.angle_beta   90.00
_cell.angle_gamma   90.00
#
_symmetry.space_group_name_H-M   'P 1'
#
loop_
_entity.id
_entity.type
_entity.pdbx_description
1 polymer ?
#
loop_
_entity_poly.entity_id
_entity_poly.type
_entity_poly.pdbx_seq_one_letter_code
_entity_poly.pdbx_strand_id
1 'polypeptide(L)'
;SYYQNILQLRAGLLTPAETRQKFSAAFKRGYDDANHADLTLGELSPAMRERRAFMRVYWSGALYFMEADIRLRRLNNPTTLDDVLRDFGSCCLTAGGRWNGLRIAREFDTLAGADVFVPLYQRFEQSRAIPEYQAILTAPEMDRILDPVPEWR
;
A
#
# COMPACT_ATOMS: atom_id res chain seq x y z
N SER A 1 1.12 -1.99 -9.14
CA SER A 1 0.66 -1.36 -7.90
C SER A 1 -0.27 -2.28 -7.12
N TYR A 2 -0.60 -1.92 -5.87
CA TYR A 2 -1.55 -2.67 -5.05
C TYR A 2 -2.88 -2.83 -5.78
N TYR A 3 -3.54 -1.73 -6.11
CA TYR A 3 -4.85 -1.75 -6.76
C TYR A 3 -4.86 -2.37 -8.17
N GLN A 4 -3.79 -2.34 -8.90
CA GLN A 4 -3.74 -3.00 -10.20
C GLN A 4 -4.06 -4.50 -10.09
N ASN A 5 -3.49 -5.18 -9.10
CA ASN A 5 -3.73 -6.60 -8.88
C ASN A 5 -5.11 -6.86 -8.24
N ILE A 6 -5.53 -6.03 -7.29
CA ILE A 6 -6.85 -6.14 -6.66
C ILE A 6 -7.98 -5.93 -7.67
N LEU A 7 -7.87 -4.94 -8.55
CA LEU A 7 -8.88 -4.71 -9.58
C LEU A 7 -8.92 -5.82 -10.62
N GLN A 8 -7.79 -6.43 -10.98
CA GLN A 8 -7.77 -7.60 -11.86
C GLN A 8 -8.45 -8.81 -11.20
N LEU A 9 -8.25 -9.02 -9.90
CA LEU A 9 -8.95 -10.04 -9.14
C LEU A 9 -10.46 -9.78 -9.11
N ARG A 10 -10.88 -8.58 -8.76
CA ARG A 10 -12.31 -8.20 -8.70
C ARG A 10 -13.00 -8.28 -10.07
N ALA A 11 -12.27 -8.03 -11.14
CA ALA A 11 -12.75 -8.19 -12.52
C ALA A 11 -12.76 -9.65 -13.01
N GLY A 12 -12.36 -10.62 -12.18
CA GLY A 12 -12.29 -12.03 -12.56
C GLY A 12 -11.17 -12.40 -13.52
N LEU A 13 -10.20 -11.49 -13.71
CA LEU A 13 -9.03 -11.72 -14.59
C LEU A 13 -7.91 -12.49 -13.87
N LEU A 14 -7.97 -12.57 -12.55
CA LEU A 14 -7.06 -13.32 -11.70
C LEU A 14 -7.86 -14.09 -10.64
N THR A 15 -7.36 -15.25 -10.28
CA THR A 15 -7.81 -15.98 -9.09
C THR A 15 -7.13 -15.41 -7.83
N PRO A 16 -7.65 -15.68 -6.62
CA PRO A 16 -6.98 -15.35 -5.36
C PRO A 16 -5.55 -15.87 -5.28
N ALA A 17 -5.31 -17.11 -5.71
CA ALA A 17 -3.99 -17.73 -5.71
C ALA A 17 -3.01 -17.02 -6.65
N GLU A 18 -3.41 -16.72 -7.88
CA GLU A 18 -2.61 -15.96 -8.84
C GLU A 18 -2.32 -14.55 -8.36
N THR A 19 -3.28 -13.89 -7.71
CA THR A 19 -3.11 -12.55 -7.14
C THR A 19 -2.06 -12.58 -6.03
N ARG A 20 -2.14 -13.55 -5.12
CA ARG A 20 -1.14 -13.74 -4.05
C ARG A 20 0.25 -14.02 -4.63
N GLN A 21 0.35 -14.86 -5.65
CA GLN A 21 1.61 -15.17 -6.33
C GLN A 21 2.21 -13.93 -7.00
N LYS A 22 1.37 -13.10 -7.66
CA LYS A 22 1.82 -11.84 -8.27
C LYS A 22 2.37 -10.86 -7.22
N PHE A 23 1.71 -10.72 -6.08
CA PHE A 23 2.22 -9.88 -4.98
C PHE A 23 3.54 -10.43 -4.44
N SER A 24 3.64 -11.73 -4.20
CA SER A 24 4.88 -12.35 -3.72
C SER A 24 6.04 -12.10 -4.68
N ALA A 25 5.86 -12.35 -5.97
CA ALA A 25 6.88 -12.12 -6.99
C ALA A 25 7.25 -10.63 -7.12
N ALA A 26 6.28 -9.72 -6.96
CA ALA A 26 6.48 -8.29 -7.04
C ALA A 26 7.28 -7.75 -5.85
N PHE A 27 6.90 -8.14 -4.63
CA PHE A 27 7.61 -7.73 -3.41
C PHE A 27 9.01 -8.34 -3.35
N LYS A 28 9.17 -9.58 -3.80
CA LYS A 28 10.50 -10.18 -3.92
C LYS A 28 11.44 -9.37 -4.82
N ARG A 29 10.97 -8.85 -5.96
CA ARG A 29 11.78 -7.98 -6.82
C ARG A 29 12.23 -6.71 -6.12
N GLY A 30 11.37 -6.11 -5.32
CA GLY A 30 11.73 -4.93 -4.53
C GLY A 30 12.64 -5.27 -3.35
N TYR A 31 12.45 -6.43 -2.74
CA TYR A 31 13.29 -6.92 -1.64
C TYR A 31 14.70 -7.29 -2.10
N ASP A 32 14.81 -7.93 -3.26
CA ASP A 32 16.09 -8.31 -3.86
C ASP A 32 16.84 -7.11 -4.46
N ASP A 33 16.18 -5.95 -4.63
CA ASP A 33 16.82 -4.71 -5.07
C ASP A 33 17.59 -4.08 -3.90
N ALA A 34 18.80 -4.62 -3.67
CA ALA A 34 19.72 -4.14 -2.64
C ALA A 34 20.43 -2.82 -3.01
N ASN A 35 20.15 -2.28 -4.19
CA ASN A 35 20.71 -1.00 -4.60
C ASN A 35 20.20 0.12 -3.68
N HIS A 36 21.09 1.01 -3.29
CA HIS A 36 20.76 2.15 -2.43
C HIS A 36 20.30 1.80 -1.01
N ALA A 37 20.77 0.68 -0.43
CA ALA A 37 20.51 0.32 0.96
C ALA A 37 21.11 1.32 1.97
N ASP A 38 21.99 2.21 1.51
CA ASP A 38 22.53 3.35 2.25
C ASP A 38 21.50 4.48 2.46
N LEU A 39 20.44 4.53 1.64
CA LEU A 39 19.40 5.55 1.71
C LEU A 39 18.10 5.00 2.30
N THR A 40 17.42 5.83 3.09
CA THR A 40 16.05 5.56 3.52
C THR A 40 15.10 5.70 2.32
N LEU A 41 13.89 5.14 2.44
CA LEU A 41 12.87 5.29 1.40
C LEU A 41 12.48 6.75 1.17
N GLY A 42 12.44 7.55 2.27
CA GLY A 42 12.15 8.98 2.20
C GLY A 42 13.21 9.77 1.42
N GLU A 43 14.48 9.44 1.59
CA GLU A 43 15.59 10.03 0.83
C GLU A 43 15.61 9.54 -0.63
N LEU A 44 15.28 8.28 -0.86
CA LEU A 44 15.36 7.66 -2.16
C LEU A 44 14.19 8.05 -3.08
N SER A 45 12.99 8.22 -2.53
CA SER A 45 11.77 8.46 -3.31
C SER A 45 11.85 9.71 -4.20
N PRO A 46 12.34 10.88 -3.75
CA PRO A 46 12.51 12.05 -4.62
C PRO A 46 13.54 11.81 -5.73
N ALA A 47 14.56 11.01 -5.47
CA ALA A 47 15.63 10.68 -6.41
C ALA A 47 15.37 9.42 -7.23
N MET A 48 14.19 8.84 -7.16
CA MET A 48 13.83 7.54 -7.75
C MET A 48 14.24 7.42 -9.24
N ARG A 49 13.98 8.44 -10.03
CA ARG A 49 14.28 8.45 -11.47
C ARG A 49 15.78 8.54 -11.73
N GLU A 50 16.44 9.45 -11.05
CA GLU A 50 17.89 9.66 -11.15
C GLU A 50 18.68 8.41 -10.73
N ARG A 51 18.25 7.81 -9.62
CA ARG A 51 18.86 6.60 -9.04
C ARG A 51 18.39 5.30 -9.67
N ARG A 52 17.40 5.34 -10.56
CA ARG A 52 16.75 4.16 -11.15
C ARG A 52 16.19 3.17 -10.11
N ALA A 53 15.77 3.69 -8.96
CA ALA A 53 15.31 2.91 -7.81
C ALA A 53 13.83 2.52 -7.90
N PHE A 54 13.33 2.25 -9.09
CA PHE A 54 11.90 2.02 -9.35
C PHE A 54 11.36 0.81 -8.58
N MET A 55 12.09 -0.29 -8.53
CA MET A 55 11.59 -1.52 -7.90
C MET A 55 11.39 -1.31 -6.41
N ARG A 56 12.38 -0.75 -5.74
CA ARG A 56 12.30 -0.49 -4.30
C ARG A 56 11.20 0.51 -3.95
N VAL A 57 11.16 1.66 -4.61
CA VAL A 57 10.19 2.72 -4.29
C VAL A 57 8.77 2.27 -4.63
N TYR A 58 8.58 1.70 -5.82
CA TYR A 58 7.28 1.29 -6.32
C TYR A 58 6.63 0.18 -5.48
N TRP A 59 7.42 -0.86 -5.14
CA TRP A 59 6.89 -1.98 -4.38
C TRP A 59 6.78 -1.70 -2.89
N SER A 60 7.60 -0.81 -2.34
CA SER A 60 7.39 -0.27 -0.99
C SER A 60 6.03 0.43 -0.88
N GLY A 61 5.68 1.27 -1.86
CA GLY A 61 4.37 1.91 -1.89
C GLY A 61 3.21 0.92 -2.00
N ALA A 62 3.35 -0.13 -2.81
CA ALA A 62 2.33 -1.17 -2.91
C ALA A 62 2.16 -1.96 -1.60
N LEU A 63 3.26 -2.29 -0.94
CA LEU A 63 3.25 -2.98 0.36
C LEU A 63 2.67 -2.09 1.47
N TYR A 64 2.95 -0.79 1.45
CA TYR A 64 2.35 0.19 2.36
C TYR A 64 0.82 0.14 2.33
N PHE A 65 0.23 0.19 1.13
CA PHE A 65 -1.23 0.13 0.99
C PHE A 65 -1.82 -1.24 1.37
N MET A 66 -1.13 -2.32 1.05
CA MET A 66 -1.55 -3.66 1.47
C MET A 66 -1.56 -3.78 3.00
N GLU A 67 -0.51 -3.29 3.66
CA GLU A 67 -0.44 -3.35 5.13
C GLU A 67 -1.48 -2.42 5.78
N ALA A 68 -1.77 -1.26 5.19
CA ALA A 68 -2.82 -0.37 5.65
C ALA A 68 -4.20 -1.05 5.59
N ASP A 69 -4.53 -1.70 4.48
CA ASP A 69 -5.78 -2.45 4.33
C ASP A 69 -5.90 -3.58 5.36
N ILE A 70 -4.83 -4.36 5.57
CA ILE A 70 -4.79 -5.40 6.60
C ILE A 70 -5.03 -4.80 7.99
N ARG A 71 -4.40 -3.67 8.33
CA ARG A 71 -4.56 -3.04 9.64
C ARG A 71 -5.97 -2.51 9.87
N LEU A 72 -6.59 -1.88 8.88
CA LEU A 72 -7.98 -1.46 8.97
C LEU A 72 -8.91 -2.64 9.25
N ARG A 73 -8.73 -3.75 8.55
CA ARG A 73 -9.52 -4.99 8.75
C ARG A 73 -9.27 -5.62 10.12
N ARG A 74 -8.03 -5.61 10.60
CA ARG A 74 -7.68 -6.13 11.93
C ARG A 74 -8.32 -5.34 13.06
N LEU A 75 -8.46 -4.04 12.89
CA LEU A 75 -9.15 -3.17 13.84
C LEU A 75 -10.67 -3.29 13.78
N ASN A 76 -11.22 -4.12 12.85
CA ASN A 76 -12.65 -4.16 12.52
C ASN A 76 -13.20 -2.74 12.22
N ASN A 77 -12.38 -1.92 11.59
CA ASN A 77 -12.77 -0.57 11.21
C ASN A 77 -13.93 -0.65 10.19
N PRO A 78 -15.02 0.11 10.40
CA PRO A 78 -16.13 0.14 9.44
C PRO A 78 -15.74 0.77 8.09
N THR A 79 -14.71 1.64 8.10
CA THR A 79 -14.20 2.28 6.90
C THR A 79 -13.09 1.42 6.28
N THR A 80 -13.28 1.01 5.05
CA THR A 80 -12.31 0.24 4.28
C THR A 80 -11.28 1.15 3.60
N LEU A 81 -10.20 0.56 3.06
CA LEU A 81 -9.25 1.32 2.24
C LEU A 81 -9.93 1.90 0.98
N ASP A 82 -10.88 1.17 0.38
CA ASP A 82 -11.65 1.67 -0.77
C ASP A 82 -12.44 2.93 -0.40
N ASP A 83 -13.06 2.96 0.78
CA ASP A 83 -13.80 4.11 1.28
C ASP A 83 -12.87 5.31 1.50
N VAL A 84 -11.74 5.10 2.18
CA VAL A 84 -10.74 6.16 2.41
C VAL A 84 -10.29 6.81 1.10
N LEU A 85 -9.98 5.99 0.08
CA LEU A 85 -9.51 6.49 -1.20
C LEU A 85 -10.61 7.19 -2.00
N ARG A 86 -11.84 6.67 -1.97
CA ARG A 86 -13.00 7.32 -2.60
C ARG A 86 -13.27 8.68 -1.96
N ASP A 87 -13.31 8.73 -0.65
CA ASP A 87 -13.64 9.93 0.09
C ASP A 87 -12.53 10.98 -0.05
N PHE A 88 -11.26 10.56 -0.03
CA PHE A 88 -10.12 11.43 -0.35
C PHE A 88 -10.21 12.01 -1.77
N GLY A 89 -10.59 11.20 -2.75
CA GLY A 89 -10.81 11.65 -4.12
C GLY A 89 -11.89 12.73 -4.21
N SER A 90 -12.95 12.59 -3.41
CA SER A 90 -14.11 13.50 -3.44
C SER A 90 -13.86 14.80 -2.69
N CYS A 91 -13.23 14.77 -1.49
CA CYS A 91 -13.03 15.96 -0.66
C CYS A 91 -11.80 16.77 -1.07
N CYS A 92 -10.74 16.09 -1.43
CA CYS A 92 -9.42 16.65 -1.18
C CYS A 92 -8.59 16.86 -2.44
N LEU A 93 -8.78 16.05 -3.48
CA LEU A 93 -8.08 16.22 -4.76
C LEU A 93 -8.58 17.41 -5.57
N THR A 94 -9.84 17.77 -5.42
CA THR A 94 -10.47 18.89 -6.13
C THR A 94 -10.06 20.27 -5.61
N ALA A 95 -9.50 20.36 -4.41
CA ALA A 95 -9.16 21.62 -3.74
C ALA A 95 -7.84 22.26 -4.20
N GLY A 96 -7.10 21.68 -5.18
CA GLY A 96 -5.91 22.28 -5.79
C GLY A 96 -4.72 22.48 -4.85
N GLY A 97 -4.68 21.80 -3.70
CA GLY A 97 -3.59 21.90 -2.72
C GLY A 97 -2.34 21.11 -3.10
N ARG A 98 -1.17 21.53 -2.59
CA ARG A 98 0.04 20.72 -2.65
C ARG A 98 -0.02 19.62 -1.59
N TRP A 99 0.05 18.37 -2.04
CA TRP A 99 0.08 17.20 -1.18
C TRP A 99 1.50 16.64 -1.07
N ASN A 100 1.94 16.34 0.13
CA ASN A 100 3.09 15.48 0.39
C ASN A 100 2.65 14.19 1.09
N GLY A 101 3.52 13.21 1.16
CA GLY A 101 3.17 11.89 1.68
C GLY A 101 2.61 11.91 3.10
N LEU A 102 3.24 12.67 4.01
CA LEU A 102 2.79 12.75 5.40
C LEU A 102 1.42 13.46 5.52
N ARG A 103 1.18 14.50 4.73
CA ARG A 103 -0.12 15.18 4.71
C ARG A 103 -1.22 14.26 4.20
N ILE A 104 -0.94 13.47 3.16
CA ILE A 104 -1.87 12.45 2.66
C ILE A 104 -2.17 11.41 3.74
N ALA A 105 -1.13 10.89 4.42
CA ALA A 105 -1.30 9.89 5.47
C ALA A 105 -2.16 10.41 6.64
N ARG A 106 -1.98 11.68 7.04
CA ARG A 106 -2.83 12.32 8.06
C ARG A 106 -4.29 12.42 7.64
N GLU A 107 -4.53 12.80 6.38
CA GLU A 107 -5.89 12.88 5.86
C GLU A 107 -6.53 11.50 5.78
N PHE A 108 -5.78 10.48 5.40
CA PHE A 108 -6.26 9.11 5.39
C PHE A 108 -6.63 8.61 6.80
N ASP A 109 -5.84 8.93 7.82
CA ASP A 109 -6.19 8.61 9.21
C ASP A 109 -7.47 9.34 9.66
N THR A 110 -7.64 10.60 9.27
CA THR A 110 -8.87 11.36 9.53
C THR A 110 -10.08 10.70 8.87
N LEU A 111 -9.99 10.36 7.60
CA LEU A 111 -11.07 9.71 6.83
C LEU A 111 -11.36 8.29 7.33
N ALA A 112 -10.34 7.57 7.74
CA ALA A 112 -10.48 6.23 8.32
C ALA A 112 -11.05 6.26 9.75
N GLY A 113 -10.87 7.36 10.46
CA GLY A 113 -11.17 7.44 11.90
C GLY A 113 -10.25 6.53 12.75
N ALA A 114 -9.03 6.29 12.29
CA ALA A 114 -8.07 5.39 12.94
C ALA A 114 -6.62 5.76 12.60
N ASP A 115 -5.71 5.60 13.55
CA ASP A 115 -4.27 5.84 13.39
C ASP A 115 -3.58 4.64 12.73
N VAL A 116 -3.67 4.57 11.41
CA VAL A 116 -3.09 3.48 10.60
C VAL A 116 -2.02 4.01 9.64
N PHE A 117 -2.36 5.06 8.90
CA PHE A 117 -1.55 5.52 7.76
C PHE A 117 -0.32 6.31 8.19
N VAL A 118 -0.42 7.18 9.20
CA VAL A 118 0.74 7.96 9.69
C VAL A 118 1.81 7.07 10.32
N PRO A 119 1.49 6.17 11.26
CA PRO A 119 2.51 5.27 11.82
C PRO A 119 3.18 4.39 10.76
N LEU A 120 2.42 3.91 9.78
CA LEU A 120 2.96 3.15 8.66
C LEU A 120 3.88 4.01 7.78
N TYR A 121 3.44 5.22 7.44
CA TYR A 121 4.23 6.15 6.64
C TYR A 121 5.59 6.42 7.27
N GLN A 122 5.62 6.74 8.56
CA GLN A 122 6.86 7.01 9.29
C GLN A 122 7.80 5.81 9.30
N ARG A 123 7.27 4.60 9.49
CA ARG A 123 8.05 3.37 9.45
C ARG A 123 8.62 3.09 8.06
N PHE A 124 7.82 3.23 7.00
CA PHE A 124 8.27 3.00 5.63
C PHE A 124 9.27 4.06 5.17
N GLU A 125 9.02 5.34 5.50
CA GLU A 125 9.91 6.46 5.16
C GLU A 125 11.34 6.23 5.68
N GLN A 126 11.48 5.70 6.89
CA GLN A 126 12.77 5.42 7.53
C GLN A 126 13.39 4.08 7.11
N SER A 127 12.69 3.26 6.35
CA SER A 127 13.19 1.95 5.95
C SER A 127 14.32 2.06 4.92
N ARG A 128 15.37 1.24 5.09
CA ARG A 128 16.52 1.14 4.15
C ARG A 128 16.38 -0.03 3.17
N ALA A 129 15.34 -0.83 3.32
CA ALA A 129 14.96 -1.93 2.44
C ALA A 129 13.43 -2.06 2.42
N ILE A 130 12.86 -2.83 1.52
CA ILE A 130 11.45 -3.22 1.62
C ILE A 130 11.28 -4.00 2.93
N PRO A 131 10.28 -3.64 3.78
CA PRO A 131 9.95 -4.39 4.98
C PRO A 131 9.59 -5.85 4.67
N GLU A 132 9.72 -6.72 5.68
CA GLU A 132 9.36 -8.12 5.61
C GLU A 132 7.90 -8.29 5.15
N TYR A 133 7.68 -8.91 4.00
CA TYR A 133 6.37 -8.99 3.35
C TYR A 133 5.71 -10.36 3.46
N GLN A 134 6.47 -11.42 3.78
CA GLN A 134 5.93 -12.78 3.82
C GLN A 134 4.83 -12.91 4.89
N ALA A 135 5.05 -12.38 6.08
CA ALA A 135 4.07 -12.37 7.15
C ALA A 135 2.80 -11.58 6.80
N ILE A 136 2.96 -10.53 5.98
CA ILE A 136 1.83 -9.73 5.48
C ILE A 136 1.01 -10.53 4.48
N LEU A 137 1.66 -11.21 3.53
CA LEU A 137 0.97 -12.05 2.52
C LEU A 137 0.25 -13.26 3.11
N THR A 138 0.67 -13.74 4.28
CA THR A 138 0.08 -14.88 4.98
C THR A 138 -0.86 -14.48 6.11
N ALA A 139 -1.07 -13.18 6.32
CA ALA A 139 -2.00 -12.69 7.34
C ALA A 139 -3.45 -13.16 7.04
N PRO A 140 -4.23 -13.54 8.07
CA PRO A 140 -5.62 -13.99 7.88
C PRO A 140 -6.51 -12.97 7.15
N GLU A 141 -6.23 -11.70 7.33
CA GLU A 141 -6.96 -10.61 6.66
C GLU A 141 -6.75 -10.61 5.14
N MET A 142 -5.64 -11.18 4.65
CA MET A 142 -5.41 -11.33 3.21
C MET A 142 -6.46 -12.21 2.53
N ASP A 143 -7.03 -13.19 3.20
CA ASP A 143 -8.08 -14.02 2.63
C ASP A 143 -9.33 -13.19 2.34
N ARG A 144 -9.67 -12.24 3.20
CA ARG A 144 -10.77 -11.28 2.97
C ARG A 144 -10.46 -10.27 1.87
N ILE A 145 -9.21 -9.81 1.77
CA ILE A 145 -8.77 -8.90 0.69
C ILE A 145 -8.83 -9.61 -0.67
N LEU A 146 -8.47 -10.89 -0.69
CA LEU A 146 -8.45 -11.72 -1.89
C LEU A 146 -9.78 -12.40 -2.18
N ASP A 147 -10.82 -12.17 -1.36
CA ASP A 147 -12.17 -12.62 -1.67
C ASP A 147 -12.67 -11.86 -2.91
N PRO A 148 -13.06 -12.58 -3.99
CA PRO A 148 -13.57 -11.95 -5.19
C PRO A 148 -14.98 -11.34 -5.01
N VAL A 149 -15.65 -11.61 -3.90
CA VAL A 149 -16.95 -11.00 -3.60
C VAL A 149 -16.75 -9.58 -3.12
N PRO A 150 -17.20 -8.57 -3.89
CA PRO A 150 -17.03 -7.18 -3.47
C PRO A 150 -17.80 -6.89 -2.19
N GLU A 151 -17.14 -6.26 -1.20
CA GLU A 151 -17.77 -5.85 0.06
C GLU A 151 -18.84 -4.74 -0.11
N TRP A 152 -19.00 -4.22 -1.32
CA TRP A 152 -20.01 -3.19 -1.67
C TRP A 152 -21.34 -3.73 -2.19
N ARG A 153 -21.67 -4.99 -1.92
CA ARG A 153 -23.01 -5.54 -2.15
C ARG A 153 -23.93 -5.32 -0.97
#